data_0c3a10fd089cc57cabbd825eece961c7
#
_entry.id   0c3a10fd089cc57cabbd825eece961c7
#
_cell.length_a   1.000
_cell.length_b   1.000
_cell.length_c   1.000
_cell.angle_alpha   90.00
_cell.angle_beta   90.00
_cell.angle_gamma   90.00
#
_symmetry.space_group_name_H-M   'P 1'
#
loop_
_entity.id
_entity.type
_entity.pdbx_description
1 polymer ?
#
loop_
_entity_poly.entity_id
_entity_poly.type
_entity_poly.pdbx_seq_one_letter_code
_entity_poly.pdbx_strand_id
1 'polypeptide(L)'
;MITRKDGEKHDIKMLVFDCMHVNDFKNQNLTPSYKERREFLNMIFSSFHWTYFTCLPVLYLGSDITEINNYLNKAIQDGEEGVMINILDAPYEFKRTNNLLKVKKMKDVDLVVVGYEEGSNQNKGKLGALIVDYKGHQVKVGSGFTKELREEIWRHPEDYVGLTASIQYFEETTNQHGGISLRFPVFLDFRYDK
;
A
#
# COMPACT_ATOMS: atom_id res chain seq x y z
N MET A 1 8.99 8.45 8.78
CA MET A 1 7.91 9.44 9.03
C MET A 1 8.17 10.14 10.37
N ILE A 2 8.14 11.49 10.42
CA ILE A 2 8.38 12.23 11.66
C ILE A 2 7.07 12.32 12.42
N THR A 3 6.81 11.38 13.32
CA THR A 3 5.51 11.26 14.02
C THR A 3 5.50 11.74 15.48
N ARG A 4 6.66 12.01 16.09
CA ARG A 4 6.72 12.56 17.45
C ARG A 4 6.44 14.05 17.44
N LYS A 5 5.49 14.48 18.25
CA LYS A 5 5.11 15.89 18.43
C LYS A 5 6.02 16.64 19.39
N ASP A 6 6.68 15.94 20.30
CA ASP A 6 7.47 16.54 21.40
C ASP A 6 8.93 16.07 21.37
N GLY A 7 9.84 16.99 21.69
CA GLY A 7 11.29 16.77 21.83
C GLY A 7 12.11 17.20 20.61
N GLU A 8 13.37 17.55 20.87
CA GLU A 8 14.36 17.82 19.81
C GLU A 8 14.66 16.54 19.04
N LYS A 9 14.75 16.66 17.72
CA LYS A 9 15.09 15.55 16.81
C LYS A 9 16.50 15.79 16.29
N HIS A 10 17.43 14.95 16.72
CA HIS A 10 18.80 14.93 16.26
C HIS A 10 18.95 13.92 15.10
N ASP A 11 19.97 14.10 14.28
CA ASP A 11 20.37 13.18 13.20
C ASP A 11 19.29 12.93 12.12
N ILE A 12 18.50 13.94 11.81
CA ILE A 12 17.54 13.87 10.70
C ILE A 12 18.29 13.93 9.37
N LYS A 13 18.05 12.95 8.49
CA LYS A 13 18.51 12.94 7.10
C LYS A 13 17.31 12.95 6.15
N MET A 14 17.43 13.70 5.07
CA MET A 14 16.46 13.69 3.98
C MET A 14 16.93 12.73 2.89
N LEU A 15 16.09 11.73 2.59
CA LEU A 15 16.34 10.81 1.48
C LEU A 15 15.67 11.38 0.23
N VAL A 16 16.49 11.74 -0.75
CA VAL A 16 16.02 12.35 -2.01
C VAL A 16 15.97 11.26 -3.07
N PHE A 17 14.81 11.04 -3.66
CA PHE A 17 14.60 9.97 -4.64
C PHE A 17 14.24 10.47 -6.04
N ASP A 18 13.84 11.74 -6.19
CA ASP A 18 13.49 12.36 -7.47
C ASP A 18 13.73 13.87 -7.39
N CYS A 19 13.81 14.53 -8.53
CA CYS A 19 13.89 15.99 -8.64
C CYS A 19 13.24 16.49 -9.94
N MET A 20 12.83 17.74 -9.94
CA MET A 20 12.36 18.44 -11.14
C MET A 20 12.63 19.93 -11.02
N HIS A 21 12.57 20.63 -12.14
CA HIS A 21 12.74 22.07 -12.15
C HIS A 21 11.54 22.76 -11.44
N VAL A 22 11.81 23.78 -10.65
CA VAL A 22 10.80 24.46 -9.83
C VAL A 22 9.66 25.07 -10.66
N ASN A 23 9.96 25.53 -11.87
CA ASN A 23 8.94 26.09 -12.77
C ASN A 23 8.02 24.99 -13.32
N ASP A 24 8.54 23.80 -13.61
CA ASP A 24 7.73 22.66 -14.04
C ASP A 24 6.79 22.21 -12.92
N PHE A 25 7.30 22.19 -11.68
CA PHE A 25 6.47 21.90 -10.52
C PHE A 25 5.35 22.94 -10.32
N LYS A 26 5.69 24.25 -10.37
CA LYS A 26 4.71 25.33 -10.14
C LYS A 26 3.65 25.42 -11.23
N ASN A 27 4.04 25.21 -12.48
CA ASN A 27 3.17 25.33 -13.64
C ASN A 27 2.55 23.99 -14.07
N GLN A 28 2.91 22.88 -13.40
CA GLN A 28 2.50 21.51 -13.74
C GLN A 28 2.77 21.18 -15.22
N ASN A 29 3.92 21.62 -15.71
CA ASN A 29 4.35 21.36 -17.09
C ASN A 29 4.71 19.90 -17.29
N LEU A 30 4.81 19.49 -18.56
CA LEU A 30 5.39 18.21 -18.92
C LEU A 30 6.85 18.16 -18.43
N THR A 31 7.17 17.18 -17.59
CA THR A 31 8.51 17.01 -17.04
C THR A 31 9.34 16.05 -17.91
N PRO A 32 10.67 16.06 -17.78
CA PRO A 32 11.53 15.00 -18.32
C PRO A 32 11.15 13.62 -17.81
N SER A 33 11.60 12.59 -18.49
CA SER A 33 11.44 11.19 -18.04
C SER A 33 12.07 10.94 -16.67
N TYR A 34 11.65 9.89 -15.97
CA TYR A 34 12.27 9.53 -14.69
C TYR A 34 13.78 9.26 -14.86
N LYS A 35 14.20 8.67 -15.97
CA LYS A 35 15.62 8.45 -16.31
C LYS A 35 16.40 9.76 -16.29
N GLU A 36 15.96 10.76 -17.04
CA GLU A 36 16.63 12.06 -17.15
C GLU A 36 16.66 12.78 -15.79
N ARG A 37 15.57 12.74 -15.03
CA ARG A 37 15.51 13.32 -13.68
C ARG A 37 16.48 12.64 -12.72
N ARG A 38 16.64 11.30 -12.80
CA ARG A 38 17.59 10.54 -12.00
C ARG A 38 19.05 10.82 -12.38
N GLU A 39 19.34 10.92 -13.66
CA GLU A 39 20.67 11.30 -14.15
C GLU A 39 21.06 12.69 -13.61
N PHE A 40 20.15 13.66 -13.69
CA PHE A 40 20.35 15.00 -13.16
C PHE A 40 20.52 14.98 -11.63
N LEU A 41 19.71 14.24 -10.90
CA LEU A 41 19.83 14.10 -9.45
C LEU A 41 21.19 13.49 -9.05
N ASN A 42 21.62 12.44 -9.74
CA ASN A 42 22.92 11.82 -9.49
C ASN A 42 24.08 12.79 -9.76
N MET A 43 23.98 13.61 -10.81
CA MET A 43 24.96 14.65 -11.12
C MET A 43 25.06 15.67 -9.97
N ILE A 44 23.93 16.16 -9.45
CA ILE A 44 23.91 17.09 -8.30
C ILE A 44 24.59 16.46 -7.08
N PHE A 45 24.23 15.21 -6.74
CA PHE A 45 24.78 14.56 -5.55
C PHE A 45 26.25 14.18 -5.67
N SER A 46 26.76 13.95 -6.89
CA SER A 46 28.20 13.73 -7.11
C SER A 46 29.03 15.02 -7.13
N SER A 47 28.39 16.16 -7.41
CA SER A 47 29.11 17.43 -7.54
C SER A 47 29.29 18.17 -6.20
N PHE A 48 28.53 17.84 -5.16
CA PHE A 48 28.54 18.54 -3.88
C PHE A 48 28.55 17.56 -2.71
N HIS A 49 29.16 17.99 -1.59
CA HIS A 49 29.08 17.28 -0.33
C HIS A 49 27.80 17.68 0.43
N TRP A 50 27.01 16.67 0.85
CA TRP A 50 25.73 16.87 1.51
C TRP A 50 25.74 16.25 2.91
N THR A 51 25.54 17.07 3.95
CA THR A 51 25.54 16.59 5.34
C THR A 51 24.20 15.94 5.73
N TYR A 52 23.09 16.56 5.32
CA TYR A 52 21.74 16.16 5.74
C TYR A 52 20.89 15.54 4.62
N PHE A 53 21.42 15.46 3.42
CA PHE A 53 20.74 14.92 2.25
C PHE A 53 21.47 13.70 1.72
N THR A 54 20.74 12.67 1.39
CA THR A 54 21.28 11.45 0.77
C THR A 54 20.43 11.12 -0.45
N CYS A 55 21.08 10.88 -1.59
CA CYS A 55 20.38 10.37 -2.77
C CYS A 55 20.03 8.90 -2.53
N LEU A 56 18.74 8.56 -2.62
CA LEU A 56 18.30 7.18 -2.50
C LEU A 56 18.82 6.36 -3.69
N PRO A 57 19.50 5.22 -3.47
CA PRO A 57 20.06 4.42 -4.56
C PRO A 57 18.95 3.79 -5.41
N VAL A 58 19.25 3.57 -6.69
CA VAL A 58 18.48 2.65 -7.53
C VAL A 58 18.95 1.24 -7.22
N LEU A 59 18.03 0.40 -6.72
CA LEU A 59 18.35 -0.96 -6.29
C LEU A 59 18.45 -1.92 -7.47
N TYR A 60 17.62 -1.71 -8.50
CA TYR A 60 17.54 -2.55 -9.67
C TYR A 60 17.09 -1.74 -10.91
N LEU A 61 17.62 -2.09 -12.06
CA LEU A 61 17.21 -1.57 -13.35
C LEU A 61 16.96 -2.73 -14.32
N GLY A 62 15.71 -2.94 -14.67
CA GLY A 62 15.29 -4.05 -15.54
C GLY A 62 13.80 -4.33 -15.41
N SER A 63 13.33 -5.40 -16.05
CA SER A 63 11.92 -5.80 -16.10
C SER A 63 11.66 -7.19 -15.53
N ASP A 64 12.65 -7.81 -14.88
CA ASP A 64 12.47 -9.15 -14.30
C ASP A 64 11.71 -9.05 -12.97
N ILE A 65 10.51 -9.62 -12.94
CA ILE A 65 9.66 -9.65 -11.76
C ILE A 65 10.28 -10.44 -10.60
N THR A 66 11.14 -11.42 -10.90
CA THR A 66 11.83 -12.22 -9.88
C THR A 66 12.78 -11.34 -9.09
N GLU A 67 13.53 -10.47 -9.74
CA GLU A 67 14.43 -9.53 -9.10
C GLU A 67 13.66 -8.50 -8.25
N ILE A 68 12.52 -8.00 -8.74
CA ILE A 68 11.64 -7.10 -7.97
C ILE A 68 11.20 -7.79 -6.67
N ASN A 69 10.80 -9.06 -6.73
CA ASN A 69 10.40 -9.85 -5.56
C ASN A 69 11.58 -10.09 -4.59
N ASN A 70 12.78 -10.32 -5.11
CA ASN A 70 14.00 -10.47 -4.30
C ASN A 70 14.28 -9.18 -3.51
N TYR A 71 14.24 -8.02 -4.16
CA TYR A 71 14.42 -6.73 -3.49
C TYR A 71 13.28 -6.40 -2.51
N LEU A 72 12.04 -6.77 -2.83
CA LEU A 72 10.91 -6.64 -1.91
C LEU A 72 11.14 -7.47 -0.63
N ASN A 73 11.51 -8.74 -0.79
CA ASN A 73 11.76 -9.61 0.36
C ASN A 73 12.92 -9.10 1.23
N LYS A 74 14.00 -8.61 0.60
CA LYS A 74 15.11 -7.99 1.31
C LYS A 74 14.66 -6.75 2.08
N ALA A 75 13.92 -5.83 1.45
CA ALA A 75 13.40 -4.64 2.11
C ALA A 75 12.55 -4.99 3.35
N ILE A 76 11.69 -6.02 3.25
CA ILE A 76 10.90 -6.50 4.40
C ILE A 76 11.78 -7.08 5.51
N GLN A 77 12.83 -7.84 5.17
CA GLN A 77 13.79 -8.36 6.15
C GLN A 77 14.55 -7.24 6.87
N ASP A 78 14.84 -6.14 6.16
CA ASP A 78 15.50 -4.95 6.69
C ASP A 78 14.54 -4.04 7.50
N GLY A 79 13.25 -4.42 7.64
CA GLY A 79 12.24 -3.69 8.41
C GLY A 79 11.55 -2.57 7.63
N GLU A 80 11.74 -2.50 6.31
CA GLU A 80 11.11 -1.51 5.44
C GLU A 80 9.68 -1.92 5.04
N GLU A 81 8.86 -0.95 4.63
CA GLU A 81 7.48 -1.23 4.21
C GLU A 81 7.36 -1.94 2.86
N GLY A 82 8.38 -1.85 2.01
CA GLY A 82 8.40 -2.36 0.65
C GLY A 82 9.30 -1.56 -0.28
N VAL A 83 9.06 -1.68 -1.57
CA VAL A 83 9.86 -0.99 -2.61
C VAL A 83 8.99 -0.11 -3.50
N MET A 84 9.63 0.88 -4.14
CA MET A 84 8.99 1.76 -5.12
C MET A 84 9.51 1.42 -6.51
N ILE A 85 8.63 1.33 -7.49
CA ILE A 85 8.96 1.08 -8.90
C ILE A 85 8.60 2.33 -9.71
N ASN A 86 9.53 2.82 -10.50
CA ASN A 86 9.31 3.89 -11.46
C ASN A 86 9.41 3.35 -12.87
N ILE A 87 8.53 3.81 -13.76
CA ILE A 87 8.66 3.57 -15.20
C ILE A 87 9.71 4.55 -15.73
N LEU A 88 10.80 3.98 -16.28
CA LEU A 88 12.03 4.73 -16.59
C LEU A 88 11.80 5.88 -17.58
N ASP A 89 11.05 5.64 -18.65
CA ASP A 89 10.83 6.60 -19.73
C ASP A 89 9.58 7.48 -19.52
N ALA A 90 8.89 7.33 -18.36
CA ALA A 90 7.68 8.10 -18.09
C ALA A 90 7.99 9.47 -17.46
N PRO A 91 7.22 10.52 -17.82
CA PRO A 91 7.29 11.81 -17.16
C PRO A 91 6.68 11.73 -15.75
N TYR A 92 6.93 12.75 -14.93
CA TYR A 92 6.22 12.91 -13.68
C TYR A 92 4.79 13.43 -13.96
N GLU A 93 3.80 12.76 -13.37
CA GLU A 93 2.41 13.19 -13.47
C GLU A 93 1.94 13.78 -12.14
N PHE A 94 1.33 14.98 -12.16
CA PHE A 94 0.79 15.67 -10.98
C PHE A 94 -0.57 15.11 -10.53
N LYS A 95 -0.74 13.79 -10.66
CA LYS A 95 -1.95 13.03 -10.29
C LYS A 95 -1.56 11.62 -9.90
N ARG A 96 -2.53 10.83 -9.44
CA ARG A 96 -2.33 9.40 -9.24
C ARG A 96 -2.05 8.72 -10.57
N THR A 97 -0.96 7.96 -10.66
CA THR A 97 -0.46 7.37 -11.91
C THR A 97 0.04 5.95 -11.68
N ASN A 98 0.11 5.18 -12.77
CA ASN A 98 0.77 3.87 -12.80
C ASN A 98 2.28 3.96 -13.13
N ASN A 99 2.81 5.17 -13.35
CA ASN A 99 4.24 5.37 -13.62
C ASN A 99 5.11 5.30 -12.38
N LEU A 100 4.48 5.38 -11.19
CA LEU A 100 5.12 5.21 -9.88
C LEU A 100 4.27 4.24 -9.05
N LEU A 101 4.78 3.04 -8.79
CA LEU A 101 4.08 1.99 -8.06
C LEU A 101 4.74 1.75 -6.71
N LYS A 102 3.94 1.59 -5.67
CA LYS A 102 4.39 1.12 -4.37
C LYS A 102 4.09 -0.37 -4.24
N VAL A 103 5.12 -1.19 -4.12
CA VAL A 103 5.01 -2.63 -3.93
C VAL A 103 5.26 -2.95 -2.47
N LYS A 104 4.31 -3.61 -1.83
CA LYS A 104 4.34 -4.00 -0.43
C LYS A 104 4.03 -5.48 -0.30
N LYS A 105 4.59 -6.12 0.73
CA LYS A 105 4.19 -7.48 1.06
C LYS A 105 2.86 -7.47 1.79
N MET A 106 1.91 -8.23 1.28
CA MET A 106 0.64 -8.49 1.94
C MET A 106 0.76 -9.77 2.79
N LYS A 107 -0.08 -9.86 3.80
CA LYS A 107 -0.23 -11.02 4.70
C LYS A 107 -1.60 -11.61 4.48
N ASP A 108 -1.72 -12.93 4.61
CA ASP A 108 -3.00 -13.63 4.53
C ASP A 108 -3.35 -14.23 5.89
N VAL A 109 -4.64 -14.26 6.21
CA VAL A 109 -5.18 -14.88 7.41
C VAL A 109 -6.56 -15.42 7.14
N ASP A 110 -6.87 -16.57 7.73
CA ASP A 110 -8.19 -17.19 7.68
C ASP A 110 -8.98 -16.78 8.93
N LEU A 111 -10.15 -16.16 8.74
CA LEU A 111 -10.97 -15.59 9.81
C LEU A 111 -12.42 -16.06 9.70
N VAL A 112 -13.07 -16.27 10.85
CA VAL A 112 -14.48 -16.62 10.89
C VAL A 112 -15.35 -15.39 10.62
N VAL A 113 -16.31 -15.53 9.74
CA VAL A 113 -17.34 -14.51 9.48
C VAL A 113 -18.33 -14.52 10.63
N VAL A 114 -18.47 -13.40 11.32
CA VAL A 114 -19.37 -13.22 12.46
C VAL A 114 -20.55 -12.29 12.18
N GLY A 115 -20.59 -11.71 10.97
CA GLY A 115 -21.68 -10.84 10.55
C GLY A 115 -21.44 -10.17 9.21
N TYR A 116 -22.33 -9.27 8.86
CA TYR A 116 -22.30 -8.52 7.60
C TYR A 116 -22.98 -7.16 7.77
N GLU A 117 -22.72 -6.24 6.86
CA GLU A 117 -23.38 -4.94 6.81
C GLU A 117 -23.76 -4.56 5.38
N GLU A 118 -24.82 -3.75 5.28
CA GLU A 118 -25.29 -3.22 3.99
C GLU A 118 -24.29 -2.22 3.40
N GLY A 119 -24.16 -2.23 2.10
CA GLY A 119 -23.36 -1.26 1.36
C GLY A 119 -24.06 0.10 1.23
N SER A 120 -23.26 1.11 0.94
CA SER A 120 -23.74 2.46 0.63
C SER A 120 -23.61 2.78 -0.87
N ASN A 121 -24.26 3.85 -1.31
CA ASN A 121 -24.19 4.35 -2.68
C ASN A 121 -24.50 3.25 -3.71
N GLN A 122 -23.54 2.92 -4.57
CA GLN A 122 -23.68 1.89 -5.62
C GLN A 122 -23.87 0.47 -5.08
N ASN A 123 -23.57 0.22 -3.81
CA ASN A 123 -23.76 -1.07 -3.15
C ASN A 123 -24.98 -1.09 -2.22
N LYS A 124 -25.87 -0.11 -2.28
CA LYS A 124 -27.13 -0.11 -1.52
C LYS A 124 -27.99 -1.31 -1.94
N GLY A 125 -28.55 -2.02 -0.96
CA GLY A 125 -29.28 -3.27 -1.18
C GLY A 125 -28.39 -4.48 -1.49
N LYS A 126 -27.08 -4.40 -1.20
CA LYS A 126 -26.08 -5.46 -1.38
C LYS A 126 -25.11 -5.47 -0.22
N LEU A 127 -24.26 -6.49 -0.17
CA LEU A 127 -23.19 -6.55 0.82
C LEU A 127 -22.27 -5.34 0.70
N GLY A 128 -22.08 -4.60 1.80
CA GLY A 128 -21.08 -3.56 1.98
C GLY A 128 -19.77 -4.15 2.46
N ALA A 129 -19.81 -4.89 3.58
CA ALA A 129 -18.68 -5.59 4.15
C ALA A 129 -19.12 -6.86 4.88
N LEU A 130 -18.24 -7.85 4.92
CA LEU A 130 -18.28 -8.91 5.93
C LEU A 130 -17.66 -8.40 7.22
N ILE A 131 -18.17 -8.86 8.34
CA ILE A 131 -17.59 -8.66 9.66
C ILE A 131 -16.93 -9.97 10.07
N VAL A 132 -15.63 -9.94 10.32
CA VAL A 132 -14.84 -11.12 10.69
C VAL A 132 -14.28 -10.95 12.10
N ASP A 133 -14.06 -12.07 12.81
CA ASP A 133 -13.38 -12.06 14.09
C ASP A 133 -11.87 -12.13 13.91
N TYR A 134 -11.17 -11.12 14.40
CA TYR A 134 -9.71 -11.10 14.44
C TYR A 134 -9.23 -10.88 15.87
N LYS A 135 -8.75 -11.93 16.53
CA LYS A 135 -8.26 -11.88 17.91
C LYS A 135 -9.29 -11.34 18.91
N GLY A 136 -10.57 -11.69 18.74
CA GLY A 136 -11.66 -11.18 19.56
C GLY A 136 -12.16 -9.78 19.21
N HIS A 137 -11.68 -9.20 18.10
CA HIS A 137 -12.13 -7.91 17.60
C HIS A 137 -12.85 -8.06 16.26
N GLN A 138 -13.96 -7.33 16.09
CA GLN A 138 -14.69 -7.30 14.84
C GLN A 138 -14.00 -6.40 13.82
N VAL A 139 -13.63 -6.97 12.67
CA VAL A 139 -12.99 -6.26 11.56
C VAL A 139 -13.91 -6.29 10.34
N LYS A 140 -14.09 -5.13 9.72
CA LYS A 140 -14.90 -4.99 8.50
C LYS A 140 -14.02 -5.22 7.27
N VAL A 141 -14.46 -6.12 6.39
CA VAL A 141 -13.83 -6.44 5.11
C VAL A 141 -14.79 -6.05 4.00
N GLY A 142 -14.53 -4.91 3.36
CA GLY A 142 -15.40 -4.35 2.32
C GLY A 142 -14.86 -4.47 0.90
N SER A 143 -13.65 -5.01 0.72
CA SER A 143 -12.96 -5.13 -0.57
C SER A 143 -12.79 -6.59 -0.97
N GLY A 144 -12.59 -6.87 -2.28
CA GLY A 144 -12.32 -8.22 -2.80
C GLY A 144 -13.56 -8.95 -3.35
N PHE A 145 -14.75 -8.40 -3.19
CA PHE A 145 -15.99 -9.02 -3.66
C PHE A 145 -16.35 -8.58 -5.09
N THR A 146 -16.77 -9.53 -5.91
CA THR A 146 -17.45 -9.23 -7.17
C THR A 146 -18.87 -8.69 -6.90
N LYS A 147 -19.49 -8.10 -7.92
CA LYS A 147 -20.85 -7.59 -7.80
C LYS A 147 -21.85 -8.73 -7.51
N GLU A 148 -21.67 -9.83 -8.21
CA GLU A 148 -22.49 -11.05 -8.11
C GLU A 148 -22.39 -11.64 -6.69
N LEU A 149 -21.16 -11.79 -6.17
CA LEU A 149 -20.93 -12.31 -4.82
C LEU A 149 -21.53 -11.40 -3.74
N ARG A 150 -21.48 -10.06 -3.93
CA ARG A 150 -22.14 -9.13 -3.01
C ARG A 150 -23.67 -9.32 -2.99
N GLU A 151 -24.28 -9.53 -4.15
CA GLU A 151 -25.72 -9.75 -4.28
C GLU A 151 -26.13 -11.10 -3.68
N GLU A 152 -25.31 -12.12 -3.87
CA GLU A 152 -25.54 -13.47 -3.36
C GLU A 152 -25.47 -13.51 -1.83
N ILE A 153 -24.35 -13.02 -1.24
CA ILE A 153 -24.19 -12.97 0.22
C ILE A 153 -25.30 -12.12 0.87
N TRP A 154 -25.70 -11.02 0.26
CA TRP A 154 -26.76 -10.17 0.79
C TRP A 154 -28.14 -10.84 0.77
N ARG A 155 -28.39 -11.71 -0.22
CA ARG A 155 -29.66 -12.46 -0.36
C ARG A 155 -29.73 -13.64 0.62
N HIS A 156 -28.60 -14.28 0.92
CA HIS A 156 -28.52 -15.48 1.75
C HIS A 156 -27.37 -15.36 2.78
N PRO A 157 -27.40 -14.35 3.67
CA PRO A 157 -26.28 -14.08 4.59
C PRO A 157 -26.08 -15.21 5.62
N GLU A 158 -27.12 -15.97 5.93
CA GLU A 158 -27.09 -17.13 6.83
C GLU A 158 -26.17 -18.24 6.35
N ASP A 159 -25.98 -18.37 5.03
CA ASP A 159 -25.10 -19.38 4.45
C ASP A 159 -23.60 -19.03 4.61
N TYR A 160 -23.30 -17.79 4.93
CA TYR A 160 -21.92 -17.27 5.00
C TYR A 160 -21.44 -16.93 6.41
N VAL A 161 -22.37 -16.62 7.33
CA VAL A 161 -22.02 -16.40 8.74
C VAL A 161 -21.61 -17.74 9.37
N GLY A 162 -20.46 -17.77 10.00
CA GLY A 162 -19.83 -18.97 10.53
C GLY A 162 -18.82 -19.63 9.61
N LEU A 163 -18.81 -19.30 8.31
CA LEU A 163 -17.75 -19.78 7.40
C LEU A 163 -16.41 -19.11 7.71
N THR A 164 -15.34 -19.80 7.34
CA THR A 164 -13.99 -19.22 7.35
C THR A 164 -13.71 -18.53 6.01
N ALA A 165 -13.30 -17.27 6.07
CA ALA A 165 -12.90 -16.47 4.92
C ALA A 165 -11.39 -16.20 4.94
N SER A 166 -10.72 -16.37 3.81
CA SER A 166 -9.33 -15.98 3.60
C SER A 166 -9.26 -14.49 3.30
N ILE A 167 -8.55 -13.76 4.15
CA ILE A 167 -8.43 -12.31 4.09
C ILE A 167 -6.97 -11.91 3.90
N GLN A 168 -6.70 -11.15 2.86
CA GLN A 168 -5.40 -10.52 2.65
C GLN A 168 -5.40 -9.14 3.30
N TYR A 169 -4.31 -8.77 3.96
CA TYR A 169 -4.17 -7.47 4.61
C TYR A 169 -2.72 -6.99 4.61
N PHE A 170 -2.51 -5.70 4.82
CA PHE A 170 -1.16 -5.13 4.85
C PHE A 170 -0.50 -5.28 6.22
N GLU A 171 -1.15 -4.78 7.27
CA GLU A 171 -0.62 -4.80 8.63
C GLU A 171 -1.75 -4.80 9.67
N GLU A 172 -1.41 -5.23 10.87
CA GLU A 172 -2.26 -5.06 12.05
C GLU A 172 -2.15 -3.61 12.54
N THR A 173 -3.25 -3.03 12.94
CA THR A 173 -3.30 -1.68 13.52
C THR A 173 -4.00 -1.72 14.87
N THR A 174 -3.53 -0.87 15.79
CA THR A 174 -4.16 -0.72 17.10
C THR A 174 -4.69 0.71 17.22
N ASN A 175 -5.93 0.86 17.66
CA ASN A 175 -6.51 2.16 17.94
C ASN A 175 -6.10 2.67 19.33
N GLN A 176 -6.44 3.93 19.65
CA GLN A 176 -6.08 4.58 20.92
C GLN A 176 -6.75 3.91 22.16
N HIS A 177 -7.76 3.05 21.96
CA HIS A 177 -8.49 2.32 23.00
C HIS A 177 -8.10 0.84 23.08
N GLY A 178 -7.01 0.43 22.43
CA GLY A 178 -6.50 -0.95 22.43
C GLY A 178 -7.24 -1.90 21.47
N GLY A 179 -8.20 -1.42 20.69
CA GLY A 179 -8.87 -2.25 19.68
C GLY A 179 -7.94 -2.57 18.52
N ILE A 180 -7.91 -3.84 18.10
CA ILE A 180 -7.09 -4.34 17.01
C ILE A 180 -7.91 -4.36 15.72
N SER A 181 -7.30 -4.00 14.60
CA SER A 181 -7.91 -4.06 13.27
C SER A 181 -6.88 -4.41 12.21
N LEU A 182 -7.35 -4.69 10.99
CA LEU A 182 -6.52 -4.95 9.82
C LEU A 182 -6.53 -3.75 8.87
N ARG A 183 -5.37 -3.38 8.37
CA ARG A 183 -5.24 -2.30 7.39
C ARG A 183 -5.37 -2.83 5.97
N PHE A 184 -6.26 -2.21 5.19
CA PHE A 184 -6.58 -2.60 3.81
C PHE A 184 -6.98 -4.07 3.66
N PRO A 185 -7.94 -4.59 4.47
CA PRO A 185 -8.36 -5.96 4.35
C PRO A 185 -9.11 -6.19 3.03
N VAL A 186 -8.77 -7.28 2.35
CA VAL A 186 -9.35 -7.71 1.07
C VAL A 186 -9.78 -9.16 1.20
N PHE A 187 -11.03 -9.45 0.93
CA PHE A 187 -11.53 -10.81 0.82
C PHE A 187 -10.90 -11.49 -0.40
N LEU A 188 -10.41 -12.72 -0.22
CA LEU A 188 -9.88 -13.55 -1.29
C LEU A 188 -10.86 -14.65 -1.67
N ASP A 189 -11.24 -15.49 -0.71
CA ASP A 189 -12.13 -16.62 -0.93
C ASP A 189 -12.71 -17.17 0.38
N PHE A 190 -13.76 -17.99 0.31
CA PHE A 190 -14.24 -18.81 1.43
C PHE A 190 -13.52 -20.14 1.48
N ARG A 191 -13.23 -20.60 2.68
CA ARG A 191 -12.58 -21.87 2.94
C ARG A 191 -13.64 -22.90 3.33
N TYR A 192 -13.97 -23.79 2.38
CA TYR A 192 -14.93 -24.87 2.60
C TYR A 192 -14.28 -26.17 3.11
N ASP A 193 -12.97 -26.15 3.28
CA ASP A 193 -12.13 -27.27 3.73
C ASP A 193 -11.78 -27.20 5.23
N LYS A 194 -12.34 -26.24 5.96
CA LYS A 194 -12.08 -26.01 7.39
C LYS A 194 -13.39 -25.89 8.18
#